data_7bdb8c64a6ec018a113a6e976505a1f5
#
_entry.id   7bdb8c64a6ec018a113a6e976505a1f5
#
_cell.length_a   1.000
_cell.length_b   1.000
_cell.length_c   1.000
_cell.angle_alpha   90.00
_cell.angle_beta   90.00
_cell.angle_gamma   90.00
#
_symmetry.space_group_name_H-M   'P 1'
#
loop_
_entity.id
_entity.type
_entity.pdbx_description
1 polymer ?
#
loop_
_entity_poly.entity_id
_entity_poly.type
_entity_poly.pdbx_seq_one_letter_code
_entity_poly.pdbx_strand_id
1 'polypeptide(L)'
;MKFVIQRVSQAEVVVEEQSVGKIDQGLMVLVSICNSDTKEIADKLINKLIHLRIFEDENGKSNLSVQDIHGNLLIISQFTLYADCRKGNRPSYINAGNPDLANELYEYIIAQCQKEFPNVQ
;
A
#
# COMPACT_ATOMS: atom_id res chain seq x y z
N MET A 1 -6.23 4.54 8.81
CA MET A 1 -5.54 4.08 7.59
C MET A 1 -4.68 2.88 7.91
N LYS A 2 -4.70 1.89 7.05
CA LYS A 2 -3.87 0.69 7.19
C LYS A 2 -3.10 0.46 5.90
N PHE A 3 -1.81 0.18 6.05
CA PHE A 3 -0.97 -0.31 4.96
C PHE A 3 -0.52 -1.72 5.34
N VAL A 4 -0.82 -2.69 4.50
CA VAL A 4 -0.25 -4.03 4.62
C VAL A 4 0.81 -4.15 3.55
N ILE A 5 2.05 -4.34 3.97
CA ILE A 5 3.22 -4.22 3.11
C ILE A 5 3.86 -5.60 2.95
N GLN A 6 4.08 -6.00 1.71
CA GLN A 6 4.78 -7.24 1.41
C GLN A 6 5.94 -6.98 0.47
N ARG A 7 7.11 -7.46 0.83
CA ARG A 7 8.28 -7.46 -0.01
C ARG A 7 8.11 -8.53 -1.09
N VAL A 8 8.32 -8.16 -2.36
CA VAL A 8 8.11 -9.06 -3.49
C VAL A 8 9.25 -8.99 -4.49
N SER A 9 9.49 -10.10 -5.19
CA SER A 9 10.37 -10.11 -6.36
C SER A 9 9.61 -9.67 -7.62
N GLN A 10 8.31 -9.90 -7.64
CA GLN A 10 7.38 -9.38 -8.64
C GLN A 10 5.96 -9.48 -8.09
N ALA A 11 5.07 -8.65 -8.59
CA ALA A 11 3.66 -8.69 -8.25
C ALA A 11 2.84 -8.13 -9.40
N GLU A 12 1.60 -8.61 -9.52
CA GLU A 12 0.69 -8.17 -10.59
C GLU A 12 -0.74 -8.19 -10.08
N VAL A 13 -1.53 -7.22 -10.55
CA VAL A 13 -2.98 -7.21 -10.34
C VAL A 13 -3.65 -7.42 -11.67
N VAL A 14 -4.50 -8.43 -11.76
CA VAL A 14 -5.26 -8.76 -12.97
C VAL A 14 -6.74 -8.61 -12.67
N VAL A 15 -7.44 -7.84 -13.52
CA VAL A 15 -8.88 -7.64 -13.43
C VAL A 15 -9.47 -7.99 -14.80
N GLU A 16 -10.44 -8.91 -14.81
CA GLU A 16 -11.08 -9.37 -16.05
C GLU A 16 -10.05 -9.79 -17.12
N GLU A 17 -9.06 -10.58 -16.70
CA GLU A 17 -8.00 -11.12 -17.55
C GLU A 17 -7.02 -10.07 -18.09
N GLN A 18 -7.11 -8.82 -17.60
CA GLN A 18 -6.19 -7.76 -18.00
C GLN A 18 -5.34 -7.31 -16.84
N SER A 19 -4.04 -7.14 -17.09
CA SER A 19 -3.13 -6.58 -16.10
C SER A 19 -3.39 -5.10 -15.92
N VAL A 20 -3.72 -4.70 -14.69
CA VAL A 20 -3.92 -3.28 -14.35
C VAL A 20 -2.78 -2.71 -13.53
N GLY A 21 -1.81 -3.52 -13.17
CA GLY A 21 -0.59 -3.09 -12.48
C GLY A 21 0.37 -4.25 -12.36
N LYS A 22 1.65 -3.99 -12.59
CA LYS A 22 2.70 -5.00 -12.49
C LYS A 22 4.01 -4.34 -12.09
N ILE A 23 4.72 -4.96 -11.16
CA ILE A 23 6.05 -4.53 -10.75
C ILE A 23 7.01 -5.71 -10.69
N ASP A 24 8.31 -5.41 -10.80
CA ASP A 24 9.40 -6.32 -10.47
C ASP A 24 9.71 -6.19 -8.97
N GLN A 25 10.96 -6.28 -8.57
CA GLN A 25 11.34 -6.22 -7.16
C GLN A 25 10.85 -4.93 -6.51
N GLY A 26 10.25 -5.05 -5.34
CA GLY A 26 9.75 -3.91 -4.60
C GLY A 26 8.77 -4.29 -3.51
N LEU A 27 7.79 -3.43 -3.30
CA LEU A 27 6.75 -3.62 -2.29
C LEU A 27 5.37 -3.65 -2.92
N MET A 28 4.59 -4.65 -2.53
CA MET A 28 3.15 -4.67 -2.75
C MET A 28 2.49 -4.10 -1.49
N VAL A 29 1.63 -3.13 -1.64
CA VAL A 29 1.01 -2.42 -0.52
C VAL A 29 -0.50 -2.43 -0.67
N LEU A 30 -1.19 -3.06 0.28
CA LEU A 30 -2.64 -2.98 0.37
C LEU A 30 -2.98 -1.80 1.27
N VAL A 31 -3.84 -0.92 0.79
CA VAL A 31 -4.21 0.32 1.47
C VAL A 31 -5.67 0.32 1.81
N SER A 32 -6.01 0.62 3.06
CA SER A 32 -7.39 0.82 3.48
C SER A 32 -7.52 2.11 4.27
N ILE A 33 -8.62 2.80 4.04
CA ILE A 33 -8.88 4.13 4.58
C ILE A 33 -10.12 4.08 5.46
N CYS A 34 -10.09 4.76 6.61
CA CYS A 34 -11.25 4.93 7.47
C CYS A 34 -11.73 6.39 7.44
N ASN A 35 -12.93 6.65 7.99
CA ASN A 35 -13.56 7.97 7.89
C ASN A 35 -12.80 9.09 8.60
N SER A 36 -11.93 8.76 9.55
CA SER A 36 -11.14 9.76 10.28
C SER A 36 -9.80 10.06 9.65
N ASP A 37 -9.48 9.47 8.50
CA ASP A 37 -8.18 9.67 7.86
C ASP A 37 -8.08 11.01 7.14
N THR A 38 -6.85 11.53 7.09
CA THR A 38 -6.51 12.82 6.49
C THR A 38 -5.26 12.67 5.62
N LYS A 39 -4.95 13.71 4.85
CA LYS A 39 -3.72 13.76 4.06
C LYS A 39 -2.47 13.72 4.93
N GLU A 40 -2.53 14.33 6.12
CA GLU A 40 -1.42 14.32 7.08
C GLU A 40 -1.11 12.91 7.56
N ILE A 41 -2.16 12.10 7.81
CA ILE A 41 -2.00 10.68 8.18
C ILE A 41 -1.38 9.91 7.00
N ALA A 42 -1.86 10.17 5.80
CA ALA A 42 -1.32 9.54 4.59
C ALA A 42 0.17 9.87 4.42
N ASP A 43 0.54 11.12 4.60
CA ASP A 43 1.95 11.56 4.47
C ASP A 43 2.85 10.82 5.46
N LYS A 44 2.40 10.63 6.70
CA LYS A 44 3.17 9.88 7.71
C LYS A 44 3.38 8.43 7.31
N LEU A 45 2.33 7.77 6.80
CA LEU A 45 2.43 6.38 6.38
C LEU A 45 3.28 6.23 5.11
N ILE A 46 3.16 7.15 4.18
CA ILE A 46 4.00 7.16 2.97
C ILE A 46 5.47 7.30 3.36
N ASN A 47 5.78 8.23 4.25
CA ASN A 47 7.14 8.43 4.71
C ASN A 47 7.70 7.15 5.38
N LYS A 48 6.88 6.51 6.20
CA LYS A 48 7.24 5.25 6.83
C LYS A 48 7.48 4.16 5.78
N LEU A 49 6.58 4.03 4.80
CA LEU A 49 6.66 3.04 3.74
C LEU A 49 7.98 3.14 2.96
N ILE A 50 8.33 4.36 2.54
CA ILE A 50 9.51 4.62 1.72
C ILE A 50 10.80 4.31 2.47
N HIS A 51 10.80 4.50 3.78
CA HIS A 51 11.99 4.37 4.61
C HIS A 51 12.08 3.07 5.41
N LEU A 52 11.10 2.17 5.30
CA LEU A 52 11.17 0.87 5.95
C LEU A 52 12.36 0.08 5.43
N ARG A 53 13.20 -0.37 6.36
CA ARG A 53 14.45 -1.05 6.05
C ARG A 53 14.25 -2.57 6.09
N ILE A 54 13.45 -3.09 5.17
CA ILE A 54 13.04 -4.50 5.13
C ILE A 54 13.64 -5.30 3.98
N PHE A 55 14.53 -4.70 3.20
CA PHE A 55 15.30 -5.42 2.19
C PHE A 55 16.69 -5.77 2.75
N GLU A 56 17.17 -6.95 2.39
CA GLU A 56 18.44 -7.44 2.90
C GLU A 56 19.63 -6.70 2.30
N ASP A 57 20.63 -6.40 3.15
CA ASP A 57 21.90 -5.86 2.72
C ASP A 57 22.87 -6.99 2.35
N GLU A 58 24.14 -6.65 2.08
CA GLU A 58 25.20 -7.61 1.73
C GLU A 58 25.44 -8.67 2.81
N ASN A 59 25.07 -8.37 4.06
CA ASN A 59 25.25 -9.28 5.19
C ASN A 59 23.99 -10.08 5.51
N GLY A 60 22.96 -10.01 4.67
CA GLY A 60 21.69 -10.71 4.88
C GLY A 60 20.83 -10.12 5.97
N LYS A 61 21.07 -8.89 6.38
CA LYS A 61 20.30 -8.20 7.42
C LYS A 61 19.29 -7.24 6.81
N SER A 62 18.10 -7.16 7.41
CA SER A 62 17.08 -6.20 7.02
C SER A 62 17.57 -4.78 7.30
N ASN A 63 18.02 -4.09 6.30
CA ASN A 63 18.73 -2.82 6.43
C ASN A 63 18.43 -1.81 5.32
N LEU A 64 17.96 -2.24 4.16
CA LEU A 64 17.76 -1.37 3.01
C LEU A 64 16.28 -1.07 2.79
N SER A 65 16.00 0.17 2.40
CA SER A 65 14.65 0.60 2.04
C SER A 65 14.37 0.31 0.56
N VAL A 66 13.11 0.49 0.16
CA VAL A 66 12.73 0.34 -1.25
C VAL A 66 13.44 1.37 -2.13
N GLN A 67 13.75 2.56 -1.62
CA GLN A 67 14.57 3.55 -2.33
C GLN A 67 16.00 3.07 -2.53
N ASP A 68 16.60 2.50 -1.51
CA ASP A 68 17.98 2.05 -1.55
C ASP A 68 18.21 0.99 -2.63
N ILE A 69 17.23 0.13 -2.85
CA ILE A 69 17.34 -0.93 -3.86
C ILE A 69 16.78 -0.52 -5.23
N HIS A 70 16.37 0.72 -5.40
CA HIS A 70 15.70 1.21 -6.60
C HIS A 70 14.49 0.36 -6.99
N GLY A 71 13.71 -0.03 -5.97
CA GLY A 71 12.56 -0.90 -6.14
C GLY A 71 11.32 -0.16 -6.63
N ASN A 72 10.26 -0.92 -6.82
CA ASN A 72 8.98 -0.43 -7.32
C ASN A 72 7.91 -0.53 -6.25
N LEU A 73 6.79 0.16 -6.48
CA LEU A 73 5.63 0.09 -5.59
C LEU A 73 4.39 -0.32 -6.39
N LEU A 74 3.69 -1.33 -5.89
CA LEU A 74 2.36 -1.70 -6.38
C LEU A 74 1.38 -1.42 -5.26
N ILE A 75 0.52 -0.42 -5.45
CA ILE A 75 -0.39 0.07 -4.41
C ILE A 75 -1.82 -0.32 -4.80
N ILE A 76 -2.48 -1.05 -3.91
CA ILE A 76 -3.80 -1.64 -4.17
C ILE A 76 -4.76 -1.16 -3.09
N SER A 77 -5.89 -0.59 -3.50
CA SER A 77 -6.95 -0.23 -2.57
C SER A 77 -7.68 -1.49 -2.10
N GLN A 78 -7.81 -1.65 -0.78
CA GLN A 78 -8.42 -2.84 -0.18
C GLN A 78 -9.20 -2.46 1.07
N PHE A 79 -10.48 -2.04 0.91
CA PHE A 79 -11.30 -1.58 2.02
C PHE A 79 -11.58 -2.68 3.05
N THR A 80 -11.52 -3.94 2.64
CA THR A 80 -11.81 -5.08 3.50
C THR A 80 -10.79 -5.28 4.63
N LEU A 81 -9.68 -4.54 4.64
CA LEU A 81 -8.75 -4.53 5.76
C LEU A 81 -9.39 -3.99 7.04
N TYR A 82 -10.48 -3.22 6.92
CA TYR A 82 -11.25 -2.73 8.05
C TYR A 82 -12.43 -3.65 8.42
N ALA A 83 -12.40 -4.90 7.94
CA ALA A 83 -13.41 -5.88 8.34
C ALA A 83 -13.36 -6.13 9.84
N ASP A 84 -14.53 -6.09 10.48
CA ASP A 84 -14.70 -6.41 11.89
C ASP A 84 -15.45 -7.74 12.00
N CYS A 85 -14.77 -8.77 12.47
CA CYS A 85 -15.33 -10.12 12.59
C CYS A 85 -15.51 -10.55 14.05
N ARG A 86 -15.46 -9.61 15.00
CA ARG A 86 -15.53 -9.90 16.43
C ARG A 86 -16.88 -10.49 16.88
N LYS A 87 -17.95 -10.24 16.12
CA LYS A 87 -19.31 -10.67 16.46
C LYS A 87 -19.77 -11.88 15.67
N GLY A 88 -18.89 -12.63 15.04
CA GLY A 88 -19.22 -13.83 14.30
C GLY A 88 -18.52 -13.91 12.96
N ASN A 89 -19.03 -14.76 12.08
CA ASN A 89 -18.39 -15.06 10.80
C ASN A 89 -18.74 -14.08 9.68
N ARG A 90 -19.69 -13.19 9.92
CA ARG A 90 -20.06 -12.17 8.94
C ARG A 90 -19.28 -10.89 9.22
N PRO A 91 -18.37 -10.46 8.31
CA PRO A 91 -17.59 -9.26 8.55
C PRO A 91 -18.45 -8.00 8.48
N SER A 92 -18.14 -7.02 9.35
CA SER A 92 -18.72 -5.69 9.29
C SER A 92 -17.66 -4.72 8.76
N TYR A 93 -18.04 -3.85 7.84
CA TYR A 93 -17.16 -2.84 7.24
C TYR A 93 -17.51 -1.42 7.71
N ILE A 94 -18.16 -1.30 8.84
CA ILE A 94 -18.60 0.01 9.36
C ILE A 94 -17.44 0.98 9.60
N ASN A 95 -16.24 0.45 9.86
CA ASN A 95 -15.05 1.26 10.10
C ASN A 95 -14.33 1.68 8.81
N ALA A 96 -14.70 1.13 7.68
CA ALA A 96 -14.13 1.52 6.39
C ALA A 96 -14.60 2.93 6.02
N GLY A 97 -13.72 3.71 5.37
CA GLY A 97 -14.06 5.04 4.87
C GLY A 97 -15.13 4.98 3.79
N ASN A 98 -15.91 6.07 3.64
CA ASN A 98 -16.84 6.12 2.53
C ASN A 98 -16.08 6.11 1.20
N PRO A 99 -16.72 5.63 0.10
CA PRO A 99 -16.02 5.48 -1.17
C PRO A 99 -15.38 6.75 -1.73
N ASP A 100 -16.01 7.91 -1.55
CA ASP A 100 -15.48 9.17 -2.07
C ASP A 100 -14.19 9.58 -1.35
N LEU A 101 -14.19 9.52 -0.02
CA LEU A 101 -13.01 9.83 0.79
C LEU A 101 -11.89 8.81 0.51
N ALA A 102 -12.26 7.53 0.44
CA ALA A 102 -11.29 6.47 0.18
C ALA A 102 -10.59 6.67 -1.17
N ASN A 103 -11.37 6.99 -2.20
CA ASN A 103 -10.82 7.23 -3.54
C ASN A 103 -9.93 8.47 -3.57
N GLU A 104 -10.35 9.56 -2.93
CA GLU A 104 -9.58 10.80 -2.87
C GLU A 104 -8.22 10.56 -2.20
N LEU A 105 -8.20 9.90 -1.06
CA LEU A 105 -6.95 9.63 -0.33
C LEU A 105 -6.10 8.59 -1.04
N TYR A 106 -6.71 7.58 -1.66
CA TYR A 106 -5.97 6.62 -2.47
C TYR A 106 -5.24 7.28 -3.63
N GLU A 107 -5.93 8.13 -4.39
CA GLU A 107 -5.32 8.87 -5.49
C GLU A 107 -4.21 9.81 -5.01
N TYR A 108 -4.41 10.45 -3.84
CA TYR A 108 -3.39 11.28 -3.22
C TYR A 108 -2.12 10.47 -2.89
N ILE A 109 -2.31 9.28 -2.31
CA ILE A 109 -1.17 8.39 -1.98
C ILE A 109 -0.40 8.01 -3.24
N ILE A 110 -1.11 7.61 -4.31
CA ILE A 110 -0.49 7.28 -5.59
C ILE A 110 0.32 8.46 -6.13
N ALA A 111 -0.27 9.65 -6.15
CA ALA A 111 0.38 10.85 -6.67
C ALA A 111 1.65 11.22 -5.87
N GLN A 112 1.59 11.12 -4.54
CA GLN A 112 2.75 11.39 -3.70
C GLN A 112 3.88 10.39 -3.94
N CYS A 113 3.54 9.11 -4.07
CA CYS A 113 4.52 8.07 -4.35
C CYS A 113 5.15 8.22 -5.73
N GLN A 114 4.38 8.64 -6.72
CA GLN A 114 4.88 8.84 -8.08
C GLN A 114 5.93 9.94 -8.19
N LYS A 115 5.98 10.86 -7.23
CA LYS A 115 7.01 11.91 -7.21
C LYS A 115 8.41 11.33 -6.97
N GLU A 116 8.51 10.20 -6.30
CA GLU A 116 9.78 9.60 -5.90
C GLU A 116 10.07 8.27 -6.59
N PHE A 117 9.04 7.61 -7.13
CA PHE A 117 9.17 6.30 -7.76
C PHE A 117 8.56 6.33 -9.17
N PRO A 118 9.35 6.06 -10.22
CA PRO A 118 8.82 6.11 -11.59
C PRO A 118 7.85 4.97 -11.93
N ASN A 119 7.88 3.87 -11.17
CA ASN A 119 7.11 2.67 -11.46
C ASN A 119 6.05 2.37 -10.40
N VAL A 120 5.29 3.37 -9.98
CA VAL A 120 4.13 3.17 -9.11
C VAL A 120 2.94 2.79 -9.97
N GLN A 121 2.29 1.70 -9.61
CA GLN A 121 1.13 1.19 -10.32
C GLN A 121 -0.13 1.28 -9.47
#